data_f01ec10e7899eddbd7c05625b71b6a2f
#
_entry.id   f01ec10e7899eddbd7c05625b71b6a2f
#
_cell.length_a   1.000
_cell.length_b   1.000
_cell.length_c   1.000
_cell.angle_alpha   90.00
_cell.angle_beta   90.00
_cell.angle_gamma   90.00
#
_symmetry.space_group_name_H-M   'P 1'
#
loop_
_entity.id
_entity.type
_entity.pdbx_description
1 polymer ?
#
loop_
_entity_poly.entity_id
_entity_poly.type
_entity_poly.pdbx_seq_one_letter_code
_entity_poly.pdbx_strand_id
1 'polypeptide(L)' 'MIIRAEWPGYVVDVLVSQGQEVEEDEALVLLEGTDTDHTPFYSNAPEPGKVKRIIVEEGDFVEEDDELMELSEAE' A
#
# COMPACT_ATOMS: atom_id res chain seq x y z
N MET A 1 -10.71 6.58 -3.19
CA MET A 1 -10.38 5.87 -1.92
C MET A 1 -8.89 5.99 -1.68
N ILE A 2 -8.51 6.47 -0.51
CA ILE A 2 -7.10 6.60 -0.14
C ILE A 2 -6.71 5.39 0.71
N ILE A 3 -5.63 4.73 0.32
CA ILE A 3 -5.08 3.62 1.09
C ILE A 3 -4.00 4.17 2.01
N ARG A 4 -4.14 3.89 3.30
CA ARG A 4 -3.25 4.43 4.34
C ARG A 4 -2.49 3.30 5.03
N ALA A 5 -1.32 3.64 5.55
CA ALA A 5 -0.51 2.69 6.32
C ALA A 5 -1.18 2.40 7.66
N GLU A 6 -1.27 1.13 8.03
CA GLU A 6 -1.81 0.73 9.35
C GLU A 6 -0.78 0.85 10.46
N TRP A 7 0.49 0.70 10.12
CA TRP A 7 1.62 0.74 11.06
C TRP A 7 2.77 1.52 10.45
N PRO A 8 3.67 2.08 11.27
CA PRO A 8 4.91 2.63 10.73
C PRO A 8 5.77 1.55 10.09
N GLY A 9 6.46 1.89 9.03
CA GLY A 9 7.35 0.94 8.37
C GLY A 9 8.05 1.51 7.16
N TYR A 10 8.89 0.68 6.54
CA TYR A 10 9.60 1.01 5.31
C TYR A 10 8.96 0.30 4.13
N VAL A 11 8.79 1.00 3.03
CA VAL A 11 8.24 0.42 1.81
C VAL A 11 9.33 -0.45 1.18
N VAL A 12 9.07 -1.76 1.11
CA VAL A 12 9.99 -2.72 0.51
C VAL A 12 9.73 -2.84 -0.98
N ASP A 13 8.46 -2.91 -1.37
CA ASP A 13 8.09 -3.05 -2.77
C ASP A 13 6.67 -2.55 -2.99
N VAL A 14 6.45 -1.89 -4.11
CA VAL A 14 5.11 -1.52 -4.56
C VAL A 14 4.70 -2.56 -5.59
N LEU A 15 3.67 -3.33 -5.27
CA LEU A 15 3.31 -4.56 -5.99
C LEU A 15 2.38 -4.32 -7.18
N VAL A 16 1.89 -3.09 -7.35
CA VAL A 16 0.93 -2.75 -8.41
C VAL A 16 1.41 -1.52 -9.17
N SER A 17 0.82 -1.29 -10.33
CA SER A 17 1.16 -0.15 -11.19
C SER A 17 -0.04 0.77 -11.35
N GLN A 18 0.23 2.03 -11.63
CA GLN A 18 -0.82 3.00 -11.94
C GLN A 18 -1.65 2.49 -13.12
N GLY A 19 -2.96 2.54 -12.99
CA GLY A 19 -3.90 2.05 -14.00
C GLY A 19 -4.28 0.59 -13.87
N GLN A 20 -3.62 -0.16 -12.99
CA GLN A 20 -3.91 -1.57 -12.78
C GLN A 20 -5.22 -1.75 -12.00
N GLU A 21 -6.01 -2.74 -12.38
CA GLU A 21 -7.19 -3.15 -11.61
C GLU A 21 -6.77 -4.09 -10.49
N VAL A 22 -7.37 -3.93 -9.32
CA VAL A 22 -7.08 -4.75 -8.14
C VAL A 22 -8.37 -5.31 -7.59
N GLU A 23 -8.24 -6.46 -6.96
CA GLU A 23 -9.35 -7.16 -6.30
C GLU A 23 -9.33 -6.89 -4.80
N GLU A 24 -10.43 -7.20 -4.13
CA GLU A 24 -10.51 -7.14 -2.67
C GLU A 24 -9.41 -8.05 -2.07
N ASP A 25 -8.73 -7.55 -1.04
CA ASP A 25 -7.64 -8.24 -0.35
C ASP A 25 -6.36 -8.45 -1.18
N GLU A 26 -6.30 -7.92 -2.38
CA GLU A 26 -5.07 -8.00 -3.17
C GLU A 26 -3.97 -7.15 -2.52
N ALA A 27 -2.74 -7.70 -2.43
CA ALA A 27 -1.61 -6.99 -1.83
C ALA A 27 -1.16 -5.84 -2.73
N LEU A 28 -1.07 -4.64 -2.16
CA LEU A 28 -0.71 -3.42 -2.89
C LEU A 28 0.73 -3.01 -2.63
N VAL A 29 1.16 -3.09 -1.37
CA VAL A 29 2.49 -2.67 -0.95
C VAL A 29 3.01 -3.67 0.07
N LEU A 30 4.28 -4.03 -0.05
CA LEU A 30 4.99 -4.81 0.95
C LEU A 30 5.80 -3.85 1.80
N LEU A 31 5.65 -3.91 3.12
CA LEU A 31 6.36 -3.05 4.05
C LEU A 31 7.09 -3.90 5.09
N GLU A 32 8.09 -3.30 5.72
CA GLU A 32 8.77 -3.89 6.88
C GLU A 32 8.49 -3.02 8.08
N GLY A 33 8.17 -3.65 9.20
CA GLY A 33 7.91 -2.96 10.46
C GLY A 33 9.17 -2.34 11.05
N THR A 34 8.97 -1.51 12.06
CA THR A 34 10.06 -0.83 12.78
C THR A 34 10.53 -1.61 14.01
N ASP A 35 9.98 -2.80 14.22
CA ASP A 35 10.38 -3.68 15.30
C ASP A 35 11.79 -4.27 15.04
N THR A 36 12.37 -4.88 16.07
CA THR A 36 13.73 -5.43 15.99
C THR A 36 13.87 -6.46 14.86
N ASP A 37 12.82 -7.22 14.60
CA ASP A 37 12.82 -8.29 13.60
C ASP A 37 12.45 -7.80 12.20
N HIS A 38 12.08 -6.54 12.04
CA HIS A 38 11.62 -5.99 10.76
C HIS A 38 10.52 -6.84 10.13
N THR A 39 9.53 -7.22 10.94
CA THR A 39 8.44 -8.10 10.50
C THR A 39 7.75 -7.53 9.28
N PRO A 40 7.68 -8.29 8.18
CA PRO A 40 7.01 -7.80 6.97
C PRO A 40 5.49 -7.81 7.13
N PHE A 41 4.84 -6.86 6.47
CA PHE A 41 3.39 -6.84 6.41
C PHE A 41 2.95 -6.24 5.07
N TYR A 42 1.73 -6.57 4.67
CA TYR A 42 1.18 -6.08 3.41
C TYR A 42 0.06 -5.08 3.66
N SER A 43 -0.01 -4.08 2.79
CA SER A 43 -1.19 -3.24 2.70
C SER A 43 -2.06 -3.80 1.59
N ASN A 44 -3.30 -4.17 1.90
CA ASN A 44 -4.20 -4.83 0.96
C ASN A 44 -5.34 -3.91 0.56
N ALA A 45 -5.90 -4.16 -0.63
CA ALA A 45 -7.05 -3.40 -1.11
C ALA A 45 -8.28 -3.76 -0.27
N PRO A 46 -9.00 -2.77 0.29
CA PRO A 46 -10.21 -3.05 1.08
C PRO A 46 -11.40 -3.43 0.22
N GLU A 47 -11.37 -3.08 -1.05
CA GLU A 47 -12.41 -3.41 -2.01
C GLU A 47 -11.83 -3.36 -3.42
N PRO A 48 -12.52 -3.92 -4.43
CA PRO A 48 -12.02 -3.86 -5.82
C PRO A 48 -11.97 -2.41 -6.31
N GLY A 49 -10.98 -2.12 -7.16
CA GLY A 49 -10.83 -0.79 -7.73
C GLY A 49 -9.71 -0.75 -8.74
N LYS A 50 -9.34 0.46 -9.12
CA LYS A 50 -8.27 0.70 -10.07
C LYS A 50 -7.25 1.65 -9.44
N VAL A 51 -5.98 1.37 -9.61
CA VAL A 51 -4.90 2.21 -9.05
C VAL A 51 -4.87 3.53 -9.80
N LYS A 52 -5.32 4.59 -9.15
CA LYS A 52 -5.39 5.93 -9.72
C LYS A 52 -4.04 6.63 -9.65
N ARG A 53 -3.38 6.56 -8.50
CA ARG A 53 -2.01 7.07 -8.34
C ARG A 53 -1.33 6.39 -7.17
N ILE A 54 -0.01 6.31 -7.25
CA ILE A 54 0.84 5.74 -6.22
C ILE A 54 1.61 6.90 -5.59
N ILE A 55 1.56 7.01 -4.26
CA ILE A 55 2.11 8.14 -3.51
C ILE A 55 3.49 7.81 -2.95
N VAL A 56 3.75 6.54 -2.64
CA VAL A 56 5.01 6.10 -2.03
C VAL A 56 5.88 5.36 -3.04
N GLU A 57 7.18 5.29 -2.72
CA GLU A 57 8.17 4.57 -3.51
C GLU A 57 8.91 3.58 -2.64
N GLU A 58 9.52 2.59 -3.27
CA GLU A 58 10.41 1.66 -2.61
C GLU A 58 11.50 2.42 -1.83
N GLY A 59 11.69 2.06 -0.59
CA GLY A 59 12.65 2.72 0.29
C GLY A 59 12.09 3.83 1.17
N ASP A 60 10.86 4.28 0.91
CA ASP A 60 10.26 5.34 1.72
C ASP A 60 9.91 4.83 3.12
N PHE A 61 10.05 5.69 4.11
CA PHE A 61 9.51 5.46 5.43
C PHE A 61 8.11 6.05 5.52
N VAL A 62 7.17 5.32 6.10
CA VAL A 62 5.80 5.80 6.33
C VAL A 62 5.45 5.65 7.80
N GLU A 63 4.59 6.54 8.27
CA GLU A 63 4.04 6.47 9.61
C GLU A 63 2.59 5.97 9.53
N GLU A 64 2.02 5.62 10.68
CA GLU A 64 0.61 5.24 10.76
C GLU A 64 -0.26 6.33 10.14
N ASP A 65 -1.22 5.95 9.32
CA ASP A 65 -2.15 6.80 8.59
C ASP A 65 -1.56 7.59 7.42
N ASP A 66 -0.26 7.44 7.13
CA ASP A 66 0.31 8.06 5.92
C ASP A 66 -0.33 7.47 4.67
N GLU A 67 -0.52 8.30 3.66
CA GLU A 67 -1.14 7.88 2.40
C GLU A 67 -0.15 7.07 1.57
N LEU A 68 -0.59 5.92 1.10
CA LEU A 68 0.21 5.03 0.25
C LEU A 68 -0.15 5.16 -1.21
N MET A 69 -1.42 5.16 -1.51
CA MET A 69 -1.92 5.29 -2.89
C MET A 69 -3.40 5.63 -2.90
N GLU A 70 -3.88 6.02 -4.06
CA GLU A 70 -5.29 6.29 -4.27
C GLU A 70 -5.87 5.30 -5.26
N LEU A 71 -7.00 4.68 -4.90
CA LEU A 71 -7.75 3.81 -5.78
C LEU A 71 -9.05 4.50 -6.18
N SER A 72 -9.46 4.31 -7.43
CA SER A 72 -10.82 4.66 -7.85
C SER A 72 -11.70 3.45 -7.62
N GLU A 73 -13.00 3.68 -7.42
CA GLU A 73 -13.95 2.58 -7.24
C GLU A 73 -14.08 1.78 -8.54
N ALA A 74 -14.30 0.47 -8.41
CA ALA A 74 -14.61 -0.38 -9.54
C ALA A 74 -15.98 -0.01 -10.09
N GLU A 75 -16.10 0.02 -11.41
CA GLU A 75 -17.36 0.28 -12.08
C GLU A 75 -18.09 -1.03 -12.40
#